data_7c56f56c192fc9880106e333de9b165d
#
_entry.id   7c56f56c192fc9880106e333de9b165d
#
_cell.length_a   1.000
_cell.length_b   1.000
_cell.length_c   1.000
_cell.angle_alpha   90.00
_cell.angle_beta   90.00
_cell.angle_gamma   90.00
#
_symmetry.space_group_name_H-M   'P 1'
#
loop_
_entity.id
_entity.type
_entity.pdbx_description
1 polymer ?
#
loop_
_entity_poly.entity_id
_entity_poly.type
_entity_poly.pdbx_seq_one_letter_code
_entity_poly.pdbx_strand_id
1 'polypeptide(L)'
;MLINRIHIFLISLFFVISYVFGQTHFTVPQNVWRVSIFSRTASGDWIGEDGAKEVGHDSIIFLEHSDALFGLNSTTFQGTLTELRKENLSTLTSKIEYGFTDKTTVSLEVPYIRNLLVERDWNWKPDFLDEADSSQQTINGLQDYYFSPRRQTSGFGDISLGVKIVLMGIPAWSAKGLVSMYGGVMVQFPSSRPLSRYHSANGSHSSQFEEVLLGSGTTLWKYSLSGEFYKNSWDRLFNISWAAQIVNSSKATLNTPVFFLGISQTNPDSIAEHIGLTYLYKRGTQFRGMISATLDLWPERVSLRGNQIWLFKRQDQFISSNPEWDKRMTSHPGYNTEMIQISQSFVLFLNNLDPLKKIGPIPFIVEIGTNLPILTRNNYSDFRTWIGLTCYFQMW
;
A
#
# COMPACT_ATOMS: atom_id res chain seq x y z
N MET A 1 9.87 -35.32 -20.30
CA MET A 1 9.94 -34.40 -19.17
C MET A 1 10.03 -32.92 -19.58
N LEU A 2 10.69 -32.56 -20.66
CA LEU A 2 10.81 -31.18 -21.18
C LEU A 2 9.49 -30.64 -21.75
N ILE A 3 8.72 -31.47 -22.45
CA ILE A 3 7.45 -31.11 -23.08
C ILE A 3 6.39 -30.68 -22.05
N ASN A 4 6.31 -31.37 -20.90
CA ASN A 4 5.37 -30.99 -19.83
C ASN A 4 5.72 -29.64 -19.18
N ARG A 5 7.00 -29.28 -19.12
CA ARG A 5 7.44 -27.98 -18.60
C ARG A 5 7.11 -26.83 -19.55
N ILE A 6 7.17 -27.08 -20.88
CA ILE A 6 6.81 -26.09 -21.91
C ILE A 6 5.29 -25.87 -21.92
N HIS A 7 4.48 -26.92 -21.74
CA HIS A 7 3.02 -26.77 -21.63
C HIS A 7 2.61 -26.06 -20.35
N ILE A 8 3.25 -26.33 -19.21
CA ILE A 8 3.02 -25.60 -17.96
C ILE A 8 3.46 -24.14 -18.11
N PHE A 9 4.58 -23.89 -18.78
CA PHE A 9 5.07 -22.53 -19.05
C PHE A 9 4.15 -21.78 -20.04
N LEU A 10 3.66 -22.43 -21.09
CA LEU A 10 2.69 -21.85 -22.03
C LEU A 10 1.32 -21.65 -21.37
N ILE A 11 0.84 -22.58 -20.55
CA ILE A 11 -0.39 -22.42 -19.77
C ILE A 11 -0.22 -21.32 -18.73
N SER A 12 0.91 -21.24 -18.02
CA SER A 12 1.20 -20.14 -17.12
C SER A 12 1.38 -18.82 -17.87
N LEU A 13 1.94 -18.83 -19.10
CA LEU A 13 2.03 -17.63 -19.93
C LEU A 13 0.64 -17.18 -20.44
N PHE A 14 -0.26 -18.12 -20.73
CA PHE A 14 -1.66 -17.79 -21.09
C PHE A 14 -2.46 -17.29 -19.89
N PHE A 15 -2.16 -17.76 -18.66
CA PHE A 15 -2.71 -17.23 -17.41
C PHE A 15 -2.00 -15.97 -16.90
N VAL A 16 -0.82 -15.64 -17.39
CA VAL A 16 -0.01 -14.47 -16.98
C VAL A 16 -0.48 -13.16 -17.63
N ILE A 17 -1.35 -13.21 -18.64
CA ILE A 17 -1.84 -11.99 -19.28
C ILE A 17 -3.16 -11.59 -18.66
N SER A 18 -3.12 -10.92 -17.56
CA SER A 18 -4.27 -10.18 -17.07
C SER A 18 -4.04 -9.58 -15.70
N TYR A 19 -4.21 -8.25 -15.48
CA TYR A 19 -4.58 -7.77 -14.16
C TYR A 19 -4.28 -6.30 -13.81
N VAL A 20 -5.11 -5.55 -13.36
CA VAL A 20 -5.61 -4.60 -12.38
C VAL A 20 -5.48 -3.11 -12.66
N PHE A 21 -6.50 -2.46 -12.59
CA PHE A 21 -7.00 -1.31 -11.82
C PHE A 21 -8.51 -1.28 -12.04
N GLY A 22 -9.31 -1.22 -10.98
CA GLY A 22 -10.75 -1.05 -11.09
C GLY A 22 -11.07 0.25 -11.82
N GLN A 23 -11.02 0.23 -13.13
CA GLN A 23 -11.50 1.30 -13.99
C GLN A 23 -12.11 0.65 -15.22
N THR A 24 -13.40 0.83 -15.38
CA THR A 24 -14.11 0.40 -16.56
C THR A 24 -13.64 1.16 -17.80
N HIS A 25 -13.30 2.45 -17.64
CA HIS A 25 -12.73 3.30 -18.69
C HIS A 25 -11.74 4.29 -18.08
N PHE A 26 -10.70 4.62 -18.82
CA PHE A 26 -9.67 5.55 -18.33
C PHE A 26 -10.14 7.00 -18.27
N THR A 27 -11.07 7.42 -19.16
CA THR A 27 -11.63 8.76 -19.19
C THR A 27 -13.15 8.74 -19.11
N VAL A 28 -13.76 9.88 -18.92
CA VAL A 28 -15.20 10.09 -18.83
C VAL A 28 -15.62 11.05 -19.96
N PRO A 29 -16.75 10.84 -20.63
CA PRO A 29 -17.27 11.76 -21.64
C PRO A 29 -17.46 13.17 -21.12
N GLN A 30 -17.46 14.17 -22.01
CA GLN A 30 -17.72 15.55 -21.62
C GLN A 30 -19.07 15.71 -20.89
N ASN A 31 -19.09 16.56 -19.85
CA ASN A 31 -20.25 16.82 -18.99
C ASN A 31 -20.81 15.61 -18.24
N VAL A 32 -20.06 14.50 -18.15
CA VAL A 32 -20.44 13.34 -17.37
C VAL A 32 -19.64 13.32 -16.07
N TRP A 33 -20.32 13.08 -14.96
CA TRP A 33 -19.74 12.77 -13.66
C TRP A 33 -19.71 11.26 -13.47
N ARG A 34 -18.58 10.75 -12.98
CA ARG A 34 -18.42 9.38 -12.51
C ARG A 34 -18.09 9.42 -11.03
N VAL A 35 -18.98 8.88 -10.22
CA VAL A 35 -18.80 8.80 -8.77
C VAL A 35 -18.63 7.33 -8.39
N SER A 36 -17.52 7.02 -7.75
CA SER A 36 -17.18 5.65 -7.34
C SER A 36 -16.93 5.60 -5.84
N ILE A 37 -17.42 4.54 -5.20
CA ILE A 37 -17.17 4.23 -3.78
C ILE A 37 -16.66 2.80 -3.71
N PHE A 38 -15.50 2.60 -3.08
CA PHE A 38 -14.85 1.31 -2.91
C PHE A 38 -14.66 1.00 -1.43
N SER A 39 -15.20 -0.10 -0.97
CA SER A 39 -14.90 -0.70 0.33
C SER A 39 -13.86 -1.81 0.13
N ARG A 40 -12.72 -1.71 0.78
CA ARG A 40 -11.59 -2.66 0.63
C ARG A 40 -11.16 -3.18 1.98
N THR A 41 -10.76 -4.44 2.01
CA THR A 41 -10.07 -5.05 3.14
C THR A 41 -8.78 -5.70 2.66
N ALA A 42 -7.75 -5.64 3.48
CA ALA A 42 -6.47 -6.28 3.24
C ALA A 42 -5.97 -6.91 4.54
N SER A 43 -5.34 -8.07 4.44
CA SER A 43 -4.67 -8.72 5.57
C SER A 43 -3.46 -9.46 5.07
N GLY A 44 -2.33 -9.30 5.74
CA GLY A 44 -1.10 -9.96 5.35
C GLY A 44 0.01 -9.85 6.37
N ASP A 45 0.96 -10.77 6.27
CA ASP A 45 2.20 -10.76 7.02
C ASP A 45 3.27 -9.95 6.26
N TRP A 46 4.15 -9.28 6.98
CA TRP A 46 5.34 -8.67 6.39
C TRP A 46 6.29 -9.76 5.90
N ILE A 47 6.84 -9.54 4.73
CA ILE A 47 7.87 -10.41 4.15
C ILE A 47 9.13 -9.58 4.00
N GLY A 48 10.23 -10.06 4.57
CA GLY A 48 11.54 -9.42 4.50
C GLY A 48 12.20 -9.49 3.11
N GLU A 49 13.41 -9.00 3.01
CA GLU A 49 14.19 -8.97 1.77
C GLU A 49 14.53 -10.37 1.26
N ASP A 50 14.82 -11.28 2.17
CA ASP A 50 15.11 -12.69 1.91
C ASP A 50 13.87 -13.54 1.60
N GLY A 51 12.67 -12.98 1.76
CA GLY A 51 11.40 -13.68 1.61
C GLY A 51 10.90 -14.35 2.89
N ALA A 52 11.58 -14.17 4.03
CA ALA A 52 11.14 -14.66 5.31
C ALA A 52 10.10 -13.75 5.98
N LYS A 53 9.29 -14.32 6.88
CA LYS A 53 8.36 -13.56 7.71
C LYS A 53 9.03 -12.92 8.92
N GLU A 54 10.05 -13.57 9.45
CA GLU A 54 10.88 -13.01 10.51
C GLU A 54 11.87 -12.02 9.90
N VAL A 55 11.87 -10.78 10.39
CA VAL A 55 12.71 -9.70 9.87
C VAL A 55 13.52 -9.04 10.97
N GLY A 56 14.58 -8.33 10.60
CA GLY A 56 15.32 -7.50 11.53
C GLY A 56 16.16 -8.29 12.52
N HIS A 57 17.04 -9.16 12.03
CA HIS A 57 17.98 -9.88 12.88
C HIS A 57 18.96 -8.94 13.57
N ASP A 58 18.69 -8.59 14.82
CA ASP A 58 19.58 -7.80 15.67
C ASP A 58 20.24 -8.72 16.70
N SER A 59 21.57 -8.77 16.70
CA SER A 59 22.31 -9.33 17.82
C SER A 59 22.33 -8.28 18.93
N ILE A 60 21.72 -8.60 20.06
CA ILE A 60 21.55 -7.67 21.17
C ILE A 60 22.35 -8.16 22.36
N ILE A 61 23.10 -7.26 22.96
CA ILE A 61 23.72 -7.42 24.28
C ILE A 61 23.05 -6.44 25.21
N PHE A 62 22.27 -6.92 26.16
CA PHE A 62 21.72 -6.09 27.22
C PHE A 62 22.78 -5.85 28.28
N LEU A 63 23.28 -4.63 28.34
CA LEU A 63 24.19 -4.18 29.38
C LEU A 63 23.40 -3.55 30.54
N GLU A 64 23.92 -3.70 31.74
CA GLU A 64 23.35 -3.50 33.06
C GLU A 64 22.67 -2.17 33.40
N HIS A 65 22.67 -1.16 32.57
CA HIS A 65 22.41 0.22 33.00
C HIS A 65 21.03 0.81 32.65
N SER A 66 20.20 0.08 31.98
CA SER A 66 18.80 0.53 31.70
C SER A 66 17.83 0.27 32.87
N ASP A 67 18.27 -0.08 33.97
CA ASP A 67 17.73 -1.00 34.96
C ASP A 67 16.82 -0.36 35.96
N ALA A 68 16.98 0.93 36.21
CA ALA A 68 16.14 1.66 37.16
C ALA A 68 14.67 1.75 36.67
N LEU A 69 14.45 1.67 35.37
CA LEU A 69 13.10 1.73 34.77
C LEU A 69 12.36 0.38 34.84
N PHE A 70 13.09 -0.75 34.81
CA PHE A 70 12.50 -2.09 34.75
C PHE A 70 12.66 -2.93 36.00
N GLY A 71 13.37 -2.42 37.01
CA GLY A 71 13.62 -3.16 38.24
C GLY A 71 14.50 -4.41 38.04
N LEU A 72 15.25 -4.45 36.95
CA LEU A 72 16.10 -5.57 36.59
C LEU A 72 17.46 -5.43 37.25
N ASN A 73 17.86 -6.47 37.96
CA ASN A 73 19.23 -6.60 38.46
C ASN A 73 20.17 -6.84 37.27
N SER A 74 21.40 -6.40 37.43
CA SER A 74 22.52 -6.39 36.49
C SER A 74 22.85 -7.72 35.78
N THR A 75 21.95 -8.24 34.94
CA THR A 75 22.21 -9.40 34.07
C THR A 75 22.40 -8.97 32.64
N THR A 76 23.49 -9.41 32.05
CA THR A 76 23.77 -9.22 30.62
C THR A 76 23.14 -10.36 29.85
N PHE A 77 22.13 -10.09 29.03
CA PHE A 77 21.59 -11.07 28.12
C PHE A 77 22.19 -10.86 26.73
N GLN A 78 22.56 -11.95 26.06
CA GLN A 78 23.03 -11.95 24.68
C GLN A 78 22.17 -12.86 23.84
N GLY A 79 21.79 -12.41 22.65
CA GLY A 79 20.98 -13.20 21.77
C GLY A 79 20.56 -12.46 20.49
N THR A 80 19.69 -13.08 19.74
CA THR A 80 19.18 -12.53 18.47
C THR A 80 17.70 -12.22 18.60
N LEU A 81 17.35 -10.98 18.28
CA LEU A 81 15.97 -10.52 18.21
C LEU A 81 15.50 -10.44 16.76
N THR A 82 14.35 -11.03 16.48
CA THR A 82 13.63 -10.89 15.21
C THR A 82 12.22 -10.38 15.46
N GLU A 83 11.58 -9.86 14.42
CA GLU A 83 10.23 -9.30 14.49
C GLU A 83 9.31 -9.93 13.46
N LEU A 84 8.13 -10.36 13.89
CA LEU A 84 6.99 -10.70 13.06
C LEU A 84 6.06 -9.50 12.97
N ARG A 85 5.62 -9.13 11.77
CA ARG A 85 4.70 -8.01 11.54
C ARG A 85 3.49 -8.45 10.74
N LYS A 86 2.31 -8.01 11.15
CA LYS A 86 1.07 -8.26 10.44
C LYS A 86 0.27 -6.98 10.29
N GLU A 87 -0.38 -6.81 9.16
CA GLU A 87 -1.28 -5.68 8.92
C GLU A 87 -2.68 -6.16 8.57
N ASN A 88 -3.69 -5.48 9.15
CA ASN A 88 -5.08 -5.61 8.77
C ASN A 88 -5.62 -4.21 8.44
N LEU A 89 -6.01 -4.01 7.21
CA LEU A 89 -6.45 -2.72 6.69
C LEU A 89 -7.88 -2.80 6.18
N SER A 90 -8.73 -1.85 6.56
CA SER A 90 -10.06 -1.66 6.01
C SER A 90 -10.23 -0.20 5.59
N THR A 91 -10.58 0.02 4.32
CA THR A 91 -10.70 1.37 3.75
C THR A 91 -12.02 1.56 3.03
N LEU A 92 -12.49 2.80 3.02
CA LEU A 92 -13.53 3.29 2.14
C LEU A 92 -12.92 4.40 1.28
N THR A 93 -12.93 4.25 -0.04
CA THR A 93 -12.39 5.25 -0.95
C THR A 93 -13.51 5.82 -1.79
N SER A 94 -13.70 7.12 -1.73
CA SER A 94 -14.60 7.86 -2.62
C SER A 94 -13.78 8.51 -3.72
N LYS A 95 -14.21 8.35 -4.97
CA LYS A 95 -13.59 8.95 -6.14
C LYS A 95 -14.64 9.65 -6.97
N ILE A 96 -14.38 10.89 -7.33
CA ILE A 96 -15.23 11.71 -8.20
C ILE A 96 -14.41 12.08 -9.41
N GLU A 97 -14.96 11.83 -10.59
CA GLU A 97 -14.34 12.19 -11.87
C GLU A 97 -15.34 12.96 -12.72
N TYR A 98 -14.83 13.96 -13.43
CA TYR A 98 -15.62 14.80 -14.33
C TYR A 98 -14.96 14.91 -15.69
N GLY A 99 -15.71 14.62 -16.73
CA GLY A 99 -15.32 14.83 -18.12
C GLY A 99 -15.37 16.32 -18.46
N PHE A 100 -14.23 17.00 -18.37
CA PHE A 100 -14.14 18.42 -18.72
C PHE A 100 -14.26 18.61 -20.24
N THR A 101 -13.68 17.72 -21.00
CA THR A 101 -13.87 17.53 -22.44
C THR A 101 -13.93 16.05 -22.76
N ASP A 102 -14.26 15.65 -23.97
CA ASP A 102 -14.18 14.24 -24.41
C ASP A 102 -12.77 13.65 -24.33
N LYS A 103 -11.76 14.50 -24.20
CA LYS A 103 -10.35 14.08 -24.08
C LYS A 103 -9.75 14.30 -22.71
N THR A 104 -10.41 15.03 -21.82
CA THR A 104 -9.84 15.45 -20.54
C THR A 104 -10.78 15.10 -19.40
N THR A 105 -10.29 14.36 -18.44
CA THR A 105 -10.99 14.01 -17.20
C THR A 105 -10.22 14.54 -16.01
N VAL A 106 -10.89 15.24 -15.10
CA VAL A 106 -10.36 15.64 -13.79
C VAL A 106 -10.88 14.69 -12.73
N SER A 107 -10.11 14.48 -11.67
CA SER A 107 -10.47 13.52 -10.62
C SER A 107 -10.09 14.02 -9.24
N LEU A 108 -10.92 13.70 -8.26
CA LEU A 108 -10.69 13.84 -6.82
C LEU A 108 -10.84 12.47 -6.17
N GLU A 109 -9.88 12.07 -5.33
CA GLU A 109 -9.95 10.84 -4.57
C GLU A 109 -9.73 11.13 -3.09
N VAL A 110 -10.64 10.62 -2.25
CA VAL A 110 -10.65 10.80 -0.80
C VAL A 110 -10.74 9.43 -0.14
N PRO A 111 -9.64 8.91 0.41
CA PRO A 111 -9.66 7.67 1.17
C PRO A 111 -10.02 7.92 2.63
N TYR A 112 -10.85 7.07 3.21
CA TYR A 112 -11.11 6.97 4.63
C TYR A 112 -10.69 5.58 5.13
N ILE A 113 -9.76 5.55 6.04
CA ILE A 113 -9.27 4.33 6.67
C ILE A 113 -10.18 4.04 7.85
N ARG A 114 -11.03 3.01 7.73
CA ARG A 114 -11.95 2.59 8.77
C ARG A 114 -11.22 1.90 9.92
N ASN A 115 -10.20 1.13 9.55
CA ASN A 115 -9.34 0.43 10.49
C ASN A 115 -7.99 0.14 9.83
N LEU A 116 -6.92 0.52 10.49
CA LEU A 116 -5.56 0.07 10.24
C LEU A 116 -5.05 -0.51 11.55
N LEU A 117 -4.87 -1.82 11.57
CA LEU A 117 -4.32 -2.56 12.68
C LEU A 117 -2.95 -3.11 12.26
N VAL A 118 -1.93 -2.73 12.97
CA VAL A 118 -0.56 -3.26 12.85
C VAL A 118 -0.23 -4.04 14.11
N GLU A 119 0.07 -5.30 13.93
CA GLU A 119 0.50 -6.21 14.99
C GLU A 119 1.98 -6.52 14.81
N ARG A 120 2.74 -6.50 15.89
CA ARG A 120 4.16 -6.82 15.93
C ARG A 120 4.42 -7.76 17.09
N ASP A 121 5.19 -8.79 16.81
CA ASP A 121 5.57 -9.78 17.80
C ASP A 121 7.08 -10.02 17.71
N TRP A 122 7.76 -9.92 18.86
CA TRP A 122 9.19 -10.10 18.94
C TRP A 122 9.53 -11.54 19.28
N ASN A 123 10.42 -12.10 18.49
CA ASN A 123 10.94 -13.44 18.70
C ASN A 123 12.40 -13.34 19.18
N TRP A 124 12.62 -13.74 20.43
CA TRP A 124 13.93 -13.71 21.07
C TRP A 124 14.56 -15.09 21.07
N LYS A 125 15.82 -15.18 20.65
CA LYS A 125 16.63 -16.38 20.70
C LYS A 125 17.88 -16.08 21.52
N PRO A 126 17.94 -16.46 22.82
CA PRO A 126 19.13 -16.25 23.65
C PRO A 126 20.28 -17.12 23.16
N ASP A 127 21.53 -16.65 23.30
CA ASP A 127 22.72 -17.41 22.99
C ASP A 127 23.02 -18.46 24.07
N PHE A 128 22.55 -18.22 25.31
CA PHE A 128 22.71 -19.12 26.45
C PHE A 128 21.35 -19.64 26.91
N LEU A 129 21.19 -20.97 26.93
CA LEU A 129 19.92 -21.63 27.26
C LEU A 129 19.50 -21.42 28.73
N ASP A 130 20.48 -21.29 29.63
CA ASP A 130 20.21 -21.10 31.06
C ASP A 130 19.54 -19.75 31.38
N GLU A 131 19.61 -18.80 30.45
CA GLU A 131 19.03 -17.45 30.58
C GLU A 131 17.72 -17.28 29.79
N ALA A 132 17.22 -18.33 29.15
CA ALA A 132 16.13 -18.25 28.18
C ALA A 132 14.86 -17.62 28.79
N ASP A 133 14.42 -18.09 29.95
CA ASP A 133 13.18 -17.65 30.57
C ASP A 133 13.27 -16.21 31.09
N SER A 134 14.36 -15.84 31.73
CA SER A 134 14.56 -14.50 32.30
C SER A 134 14.78 -13.46 31.20
N SER A 135 15.54 -13.79 30.17
CA SER A 135 15.74 -12.91 29.02
C SER A 135 14.46 -12.72 28.22
N GLN A 136 13.66 -13.75 28.02
CA GLN A 136 12.36 -13.64 27.37
C GLN A 136 11.38 -12.75 28.14
N GLN A 137 11.32 -12.87 29.47
CA GLN A 137 10.50 -11.99 30.30
C GLN A 137 10.92 -10.52 30.18
N THR A 138 12.23 -10.28 30.14
CA THR A 138 12.79 -8.93 29.96
C THR A 138 12.39 -8.36 28.61
N ILE A 139 12.54 -9.12 27.52
CA ILE A 139 12.16 -8.70 26.17
C ILE A 139 10.66 -8.41 26.09
N ASN A 140 9.81 -9.26 26.67
CA ASN A 140 8.37 -9.03 26.69
C ASN A 140 8.03 -7.75 27.46
N GLY A 141 8.67 -7.49 28.60
CA GLY A 141 8.49 -6.25 29.36
C GLY A 141 8.91 -5.00 28.58
N LEU A 142 10.00 -5.07 27.81
CA LEU A 142 10.43 -3.99 26.92
C LEU A 142 9.44 -3.78 25.78
N GLN A 143 8.92 -4.85 25.19
CA GLN A 143 7.91 -4.77 24.14
C GLN A 143 6.65 -4.09 24.67
N ASP A 144 6.13 -4.53 25.80
CA ASP A 144 4.90 -3.99 26.40
C ASP A 144 5.06 -2.52 26.82
N TYR A 145 6.24 -2.14 27.26
CA TYR A 145 6.51 -0.79 27.75
C TYR A 145 6.73 0.23 26.62
N TYR A 146 7.56 -0.08 25.62
CA TYR A 146 7.97 0.86 24.58
C TYR A 146 7.27 0.66 23.25
N PHE A 147 6.85 -0.56 22.95
CA PHE A 147 6.37 -0.94 21.64
C PHE A 147 5.08 -1.71 21.78
N SER A 148 3.96 -1.00 21.90
CA SER A 148 2.67 -1.69 21.90
C SER A 148 2.64 -2.74 20.78
N PRO A 149 2.47 -4.04 21.10
CA PRO A 149 2.46 -5.10 20.11
C PRO A 149 1.30 -4.96 19.15
N ARG A 150 0.31 -4.15 19.51
CA ARG A 150 -0.89 -3.91 18.72
C ARG A 150 -1.17 -2.41 18.62
N ARG A 151 -1.17 -1.89 17.40
CA ARG A 151 -1.46 -0.49 17.10
C ARG A 151 -2.63 -0.40 16.15
N GLN A 152 -3.61 0.41 16.50
CA GLN A 152 -4.82 0.57 15.72
C GLN A 152 -5.14 2.05 15.51
N THR A 153 -5.52 2.40 14.28
CA THR A 153 -5.89 3.77 13.95
C THR A 153 -6.97 3.81 12.87
N SER A 154 -7.66 4.94 12.79
CA SER A 154 -8.66 5.22 11.76
C SER A 154 -8.66 6.72 11.45
N GLY A 155 -9.18 7.10 10.28
CA GLY A 155 -9.29 8.49 9.88
C GLY A 155 -9.17 8.70 8.37
N PHE A 156 -9.16 9.95 7.96
CA PHE A 156 -8.93 10.30 6.57
C PHE A 156 -7.47 10.05 6.18
N GLY A 157 -7.29 9.42 5.02
CA GLY A 157 -5.98 9.34 4.37
C GLY A 157 -5.67 10.57 3.52
N ASP A 158 -4.67 10.46 2.67
CA ASP A 158 -4.21 11.56 1.83
C ASP A 158 -5.12 11.77 0.62
N ILE A 159 -5.59 12.99 0.45
CA ILE A 159 -6.44 13.40 -0.68
C ILE A 159 -5.60 13.50 -1.95
N SER A 160 -6.15 13.05 -3.08
CA SER A 160 -5.49 13.14 -4.38
C SER A 160 -6.33 13.90 -5.39
N LEU A 161 -5.67 14.79 -6.16
CA LEU A 161 -6.24 15.48 -7.32
C LEU A 161 -5.51 15.05 -8.58
N GLY A 162 -6.24 14.78 -9.65
CA GLY A 162 -5.66 14.29 -10.88
C GLY A 162 -6.31 14.84 -12.14
N VAL A 163 -5.51 14.81 -13.20
CA VAL A 163 -5.97 15.08 -14.57
C VAL A 163 -5.49 13.93 -15.46
N LYS A 164 -6.37 13.48 -16.35
CA LYS A 164 -6.07 12.47 -17.36
C LYS A 164 -6.51 12.98 -18.70
N ILE A 165 -5.68 12.78 -19.74
CA ILE A 165 -5.93 13.21 -21.10
C ILE A 165 -5.78 12.05 -22.09
N VAL A 166 -6.56 12.08 -23.15
CA VAL A 166 -6.39 11.20 -24.31
C VAL A 166 -5.23 11.74 -25.13
N LEU A 167 -4.16 10.97 -25.24
CA LEU A 167 -2.99 11.31 -26.05
C LEU A 167 -3.17 10.89 -27.50
N MET A 168 -3.75 9.71 -27.72
CA MET A 168 -3.93 9.12 -29.04
C MET A 168 -5.16 8.22 -29.06
N GLY A 169 -5.80 8.12 -30.22
CA GLY A 169 -6.94 7.25 -30.45
C GLY A 169 -8.28 7.83 -29.99
N ILE A 170 -9.27 6.96 -29.94
CA ILE A 170 -10.65 7.29 -29.55
C ILE A 170 -10.94 6.50 -28.26
N PRO A 171 -11.42 7.16 -27.19
CA PRO A 171 -11.71 6.49 -25.93
C PRO A 171 -12.68 5.32 -26.10
N ALA A 172 -12.48 4.27 -25.32
CA ALA A 172 -13.25 3.03 -25.40
C ALA A 172 -14.74 3.16 -25.05
N TRP A 173 -15.13 4.19 -24.29
CA TRP A 173 -16.55 4.51 -24.07
C TRP A 173 -17.26 5.04 -25.33
N SER A 174 -16.50 5.42 -26.36
CA SER A 174 -17.06 5.79 -27.68
C SER A 174 -17.30 4.53 -28.50
N ALA A 175 -18.43 4.46 -29.17
CA ALA A 175 -18.81 3.33 -30.06
C ALA A 175 -17.78 3.03 -31.17
N LYS A 176 -16.88 3.96 -31.46
CA LYS A 176 -15.82 3.83 -32.48
C LYS A 176 -14.43 3.55 -31.86
N GLY A 177 -14.36 3.39 -30.52
CA GLY A 177 -13.10 3.18 -29.81
C GLY A 177 -12.54 1.79 -30.07
N LEU A 178 -11.33 1.71 -30.67
CA LEU A 178 -10.59 0.45 -30.88
C LEU A 178 -9.28 0.45 -30.10
N VAL A 179 -8.53 1.55 -30.18
CA VAL A 179 -7.25 1.73 -29.55
C VAL A 179 -7.19 3.13 -28.98
N SER A 180 -6.72 3.25 -27.74
CA SER A 180 -6.51 4.55 -27.14
C SER A 180 -5.32 4.56 -26.18
N MET A 181 -4.67 5.70 -26.05
CA MET A 181 -3.60 5.96 -25.08
C MET A 181 -3.91 7.20 -24.27
N TYR A 182 -3.55 7.18 -23.02
CA TYR A 182 -3.84 8.21 -22.03
C TYR A 182 -2.60 8.58 -21.26
N GLY A 183 -2.41 9.88 -21.02
CA GLY A 183 -1.46 10.42 -20.08
C GLY A 183 -2.19 10.95 -18.85
N GLY A 184 -1.58 10.85 -17.70
CA GLY A 184 -2.18 11.39 -16.47
C GLY A 184 -1.15 11.90 -15.48
N VAL A 185 -1.54 12.94 -14.76
CA VAL A 185 -0.81 13.48 -13.61
C VAL A 185 -1.76 13.56 -12.44
N MET A 186 -1.29 13.10 -11.27
CA MET A 186 -2.05 13.18 -10.03
C MET A 186 -1.12 13.65 -8.91
N VAL A 187 -1.61 14.53 -8.07
CA VAL A 187 -0.94 14.98 -6.85
C VAL A 187 -1.69 14.46 -5.66
N GLN A 188 -1.00 13.80 -4.76
CA GLN A 188 -1.51 13.38 -3.46
C GLN A 188 -0.91 14.26 -2.39
N PHE A 189 -1.77 14.92 -1.62
CA PHE A 189 -1.39 15.82 -0.55
C PHE A 189 -1.32 15.06 0.78
N PRO A 190 -0.36 15.36 1.66
CA PRO A 190 -0.28 14.77 3.00
C PRO A 190 -1.35 15.40 3.91
N SER A 191 -2.62 15.12 3.61
CA SER A 191 -3.79 15.67 4.32
C SER A 191 -4.26 14.80 5.48
N SER A 192 -3.68 13.59 5.61
CA SER A 192 -3.93 12.73 6.76
C SER A 192 -3.32 13.31 8.03
N ARG A 193 -3.83 12.85 9.19
CA ARG A 193 -3.28 13.27 10.48
C ARG A 193 -1.79 12.90 10.57
N PRO A 194 -0.89 13.87 10.82
CA PRO A 194 0.52 13.59 11.04
C PRO A 194 0.71 12.86 12.37
N LEU A 195 1.86 12.19 12.52
CA LEU A 195 2.28 11.68 13.83
C LEU A 195 2.50 12.84 14.80
N SER A 196 2.16 12.63 16.06
CA SER A 196 2.40 13.61 17.11
C SER A 196 3.90 13.85 17.28
N ARG A 197 4.26 15.07 17.65
CA ARG A 197 5.63 15.37 18.07
C ARG A 197 5.91 14.67 19.38
N TYR A 198 7.09 14.07 19.49
CA TYR A 198 7.50 13.45 20.74
C TYR A 198 7.54 14.48 21.88
N HIS A 199 6.92 14.14 22.98
CA HIS A 199 7.01 14.86 24.26
C HIS A 199 7.48 13.87 25.31
N SER A 200 8.47 14.28 26.10
CA SER A 200 8.84 13.55 27.31
C SER A 200 7.61 13.48 28.22
N ALA A 201 7.15 12.28 28.46
CA ALA A 201 6.04 12.08 29.39
C ALA A 201 6.62 11.85 30.78
N ASN A 202 6.41 12.77 31.67
CA ASN A 202 6.73 12.60 33.09
C ASN A 202 6.01 11.35 33.65
N GLY A 203 6.60 10.17 33.45
CA GLY A 203 6.16 8.89 34.00
C GLY A 203 4.90 8.24 33.45
N SER A 204 4.28 8.75 32.39
CA SER A 204 3.14 8.10 31.76
C SER A 204 3.51 7.61 30.35
N HIS A 205 3.18 6.34 30.04
CA HIS A 205 3.29 5.79 28.70
C HIS A 205 2.49 6.63 27.75
N SER A 206 3.15 7.29 26.84
CA SER A 206 2.43 8.16 25.95
C SER A 206 1.78 7.31 24.84
N SER A 207 0.52 7.60 24.54
CA SER A 207 -0.18 7.09 23.36
C SER A 207 0.59 7.30 22.04
N GLN A 208 1.67 8.08 22.08
CA GLN A 208 2.57 8.33 20.95
C GLN A 208 3.26 7.06 20.43
N PHE A 209 3.51 6.07 21.30
CA PHE A 209 4.07 4.77 20.88
C PHE A 209 3.08 3.94 20.05
N GLU A 210 1.79 4.24 20.15
CA GLU A 210 0.73 3.52 19.47
C GLU A 210 0.32 4.15 18.15
N GLU A 211 0.80 5.35 17.85
CA GLU A 211 0.41 6.06 16.64
C GLU A 211 0.93 5.38 15.37
N VAL A 212 0.05 5.27 14.35
CA VAL A 212 0.38 4.80 13.01
C VAL A 212 0.04 5.89 12.00
N LEU A 213 0.95 6.17 11.09
CA LEU A 213 0.75 7.15 10.03
C LEU A 213 -0.30 6.65 9.02
N LEU A 214 -1.38 7.41 8.84
CA LEU A 214 -2.47 7.08 7.91
C LEU A 214 -2.18 7.41 6.45
N GLY A 215 -1.18 8.22 6.18
CA GLY A 215 -0.83 8.69 4.84
C GLY A 215 0.64 8.57 4.52
N SER A 216 1.05 9.28 3.48
CA SER A 216 2.45 9.28 3.01
C SER A 216 3.38 10.16 3.83
N GLY A 217 2.83 11.10 4.59
CA GLY A 217 3.57 12.17 5.26
C GLY A 217 4.23 13.17 4.30
N THR A 218 4.19 12.92 2.99
CA THR A 218 4.83 13.74 1.95
C THR A 218 3.89 13.95 0.77
N THR A 219 4.08 15.04 0.02
CA THR A 219 3.39 15.22 -1.26
C THR A 219 3.93 14.22 -2.29
N LEU A 220 3.02 13.46 -2.92
CA LEU A 220 3.36 12.50 -3.97
C LEU A 220 2.89 13.01 -5.34
N TRP A 221 3.79 12.98 -6.29
CA TRP A 221 3.54 13.24 -7.71
C TRP A 221 3.47 11.92 -8.46
N LYS A 222 2.32 11.64 -9.07
CA LYS A 222 2.06 10.40 -9.79
C LYS A 222 1.89 10.71 -11.27
N TYR A 223 2.79 10.19 -12.09
CA TYR A 223 2.74 10.32 -13.55
C TYR A 223 2.34 8.98 -14.13
N SER A 224 1.35 8.96 -14.99
CA SER A 224 0.84 7.72 -15.57
C SER A 224 0.75 7.78 -17.09
N LEU A 225 1.03 6.64 -17.70
CA LEU A 225 0.76 6.36 -19.09
C LEU A 225 -0.04 5.07 -19.15
N SER A 226 -1.11 5.04 -19.93
CA SER A 226 -1.95 3.86 -20.05
C SER A 226 -2.51 3.73 -21.46
N GLY A 227 -2.94 2.53 -21.80
CA GLY A 227 -3.56 2.26 -23.10
C GLY A 227 -4.56 1.12 -23.01
N GLU A 228 -5.43 1.07 -23.99
CA GLU A 228 -6.42 0.03 -24.10
C GLU A 228 -6.67 -0.33 -25.57
N PHE A 229 -7.00 -1.59 -25.78
CA PHE A 229 -7.36 -2.15 -27.06
C PHE A 229 -8.66 -2.95 -26.91
N TYR A 230 -9.65 -2.66 -27.76
CA TYR A 230 -10.94 -3.34 -27.79
C TYR A 230 -11.09 -4.13 -29.08
N LYS A 231 -11.58 -5.35 -28.95
CA LYS A 231 -11.98 -6.16 -30.09
C LYS A 231 -13.30 -6.86 -29.78
N ASN A 232 -14.28 -6.69 -30.65
CA ASN A 232 -15.48 -7.50 -30.64
C ASN A 232 -15.21 -8.80 -31.45
N SER A 233 -15.31 -9.96 -30.77
CA SER A 233 -15.11 -11.27 -31.37
C SER A 233 -16.15 -12.24 -30.82
N TRP A 234 -16.87 -12.99 -31.74
CA TRP A 234 -17.92 -13.97 -31.38
C TRP A 234 -19.02 -13.38 -30.47
N ASP A 235 -19.50 -12.19 -30.79
CA ASP A 235 -20.50 -11.45 -29.99
C ASP A 235 -20.10 -11.21 -28.52
N ARG A 236 -18.81 -11.31 -28.20
CA ARG A 236 -18.26 -11.00 -26.92
C ARG A 236 -17.20 -9.92 -27.04
N LEU A 237 -17.28 -8.95 -26.14
CA LEU A 237 -16.26 -7.92 -26.06
C LEU A 237 -15.04 -8.46 -25.35
N PHE A 238 -13.88 -8.28 -25.98
CA PHE A 238 -12.58 -8.52 -25.39
C PHE A 238 -11.79 -7.22 -25.33
N ASN A 239 -11.24 -6.93 -24.16
CA ASN A 239 -10.42 -5.75 -23.92
C ASN A 239 -9.10 -6.14 -23.31
N ILE A 240 -8.00 -5.60 -23.85
CA ILE A 240 -6.68 -5.61 -23.22
C ILE A 240 -6.35 -4.18 -22.83
N SER A 241 -5.90 -3.98 -21.62
CA SER A 241 -5.38 -2.68 -21.17
C SER A 241 -4.07 -2.82 -20.44
N TRP A 242 -3.30 -1.75 -20.43
CA TRP A 242 -2.04 -1.64 -19.69
C TRP A 242 -1.93 -0.28 -19.07
N ALA A 243 -1.16 -0.19 -17.99
CA ALA A 243 -0.78 1.08 -17.39
C ALA A 243 0.61 0.99 -16.77
N ALA A 244 1.32 2.12 -16.83
CA ALA A 244 2.57 2.35 -16.14
C ALA A 244 2.44 3.64 -15.34
N GLN A 245 2.97 3.66 -14.13
CA GLN A 245 2.94 4.82 -13.25
C GLN A 245 4.26 4.96 -12.53
N ILE A 246 4.77 6.20 -12.48
CA ILE A 246 5.91 6.59 -11.66
C ILE A 246 5.37 7.50 -10.56
N VAL A 247 5.77 7.22 -9.31
CA VAL A 247 5.42 8.02 -8.14
C VAL A 247 6.69 8.57 -7.53
N ASN A 248 6.79 9.89 -7.49
CA ASN A 248 7.88 10.62 -6.84
C ASN A 248 7.34 11.37 -5.62
N SER A 249 8.15 11.51 -4.59
CA SER A 249 7.80 12.30 -3.41
C SER A 249 8.62 13.59 -3.32
N SER A 250 8.02 14.64 -2.79
CA SER A 250 8.74 15.78 -2.27
C SER A 250 9.38 15.41 -0.93
N LYS A 251 10.45 16.12 -0.54
CA LYS A 251 10.97 16.05 0.82
C LYS A 251 9.99 16.69 1.78
N ALA A 252 9.86 16.12 2.98
CA ALA A 252 9.01 16.65 4.06
C ALA A 252 9.70 16.47 5.40
N THR A 253 9.46 17.39 6.32
CA THR A 253 9.90 17.24 7.71
C THR A 253 8.83 16.47 8.47
N LEU A 254 9.20 15.33 9.04
CA LEU A 254 8.31 14.50 9.85
C LEU A 254 8.75 14.53 11.32
N ASN A 255 7.80 14.33 12.21
CA ASN A 255 8.09 14.15 13.63
C ASN A 255 8.77 12.79 13.83
N THR A 256 9.78 12.75 14.72
CA THR A 256 10.49 11.51 15.03
C THR A 256 9.58 10.61 15.88
N PRO A 257 9.13 9.47 15.38
CA PRO A 257 8.35 8.53 16.15
C PRO A 257 9.31 7.64 16.95
N VAL A 258 9.03 7.49 18.23
CA VAL A 258 9.90 6.74 19.15
C VAL A 258 10.05 5.27 18.74
N PHE A 259 9.02 4.67 18.19
CA PHE A 259 9.05 3.27 17.75
C PHE A 259 10.02 2.97 16.57
N PHE A 260 10.53 3.99 15.87
CA PHE A 260 11.59 3.81 14.86
C PHE A 260 12.98 3.60 15.50
N LEU A 261 13.10 3.77 16.78
CA LEU A 261 14.39 3.86 17.44
C LEU A 261 14.98 2.50 17.77
N GLY A 262 14.21 1.45 17.54
CA GLY A 262 14.64 0.10 17.87
C GLY A 262 14.75 -0.11 19.38
N ILE A 263 15.16 -1.27 19.80
CA ILE A 263 15.49 -1.54 21.21
C ILE A 263 16.81 -0.83 21.50
N SER A 264 16.72 0.29 22.17
CA SER A 264 17.88 0.96 22.70
C SER A 264 17.91 0.79 24.20
N GLN A 265 19.09 0.66 24.73
CA GLN A 265 19.34 0.63 26.19
C GLN A 265 19.12 2.00 26.85
N THR A 266 18.90 3.03 26.07
CA THR A 266 18.65 4.40 26.54
C THR A 266 17.15 4.67 26.57
N ASN A 267 16.75 5.56 27.49
CA ASN A 267 15.36 5.98 27.55
C ASN A 267 14.93 6.75 26.27
N PRO A 268 13.63 6.82 25.96
CA PRO A 268 13.13 7.51 24.77
C PRO A 268 13.54 8.97 24.67
N ASP A 269 13.75 9.66 25.78
CA ASP A 269 14.20 11.06 25.81
C ASP A 269 15.61 11.20 25.25
N SER A 270 16.54 10.38 25.70
CA SER A 270 17.92 10.37 25.20
C SER A 270 17.96 10.06 23.70
N ILE A 271 17.10 9.17 23.25
CA ILE A 271 17.02 8.81 21.83
C ILE A 271 16.48 9.96 21.01
N ALA A 272 15.39 10.61 21.47
CA ALA A 272 14.80 11.76 20.80
C ALA A 272 15.79 12.94 20.73
N GLU A 273 16.60 13.14 21.79
CA GLU A 273 17.69 14.12 21.79
C GLU A 273 18.79 13.77 20.79
N HIS A 274 19.13 12.47 20.69
CA HIS A 274 20.22 12.00 19.84
C HIS A 274 19.89 12.06 18.35
N ILE A 275 18.65 11.81 17.96
CA ILE A 275 18.18 11.83 16.56
C ILE A 275 17.62 13.19 16.18
N GLY A 276 17.06 13.92 17.13
CA GLY A 276 16.28 15.13 16.95
C GLY A 276 14.78 14.85 17.01
N LEU A 277 14.01 15.88 17.35
CA LEU A 277 12.54 15.81 17.45
C LEU A 277 11.85 15.70 16.08
N THR A 278 12.58 15.97 15.01
CA THR A 278 12.13 15.87 13.63
C THR A 278 13.27 15.39 12.74
N TYR A 279 12.91 14.78 11.62
CA TYR A 279 13.85 14.39 10.58
C TYR A 279 13.29 14.74 9.20
N LEU A 280 14.18 14.93 8.24
CA LEU A 280 13.78 15.14 6.85
C LEU A 280 13.60 13.77 6.17
N TYR A 281 12.45 13.58 5.58
CA TYR A 281 12.05 12.33 4.93
C TYR A 281 11.77 12.55 3.45
N LYS A 282 12.21 11.60 2.63
CA LYS A 282 11.82 11.50 1.22
C LYS A 282 11.51 10.06 0.90
N ARG A 283 10.27 9.80 0.51
CA ARG A 283 9.85 8.47 0.07
C ARG A 283 10.57 8.10 -1.22
N GLY A 284 11.02 6.86 -1.32
CA GLY A 284 11.66 6.31 -2.53
C GLY A 284 10.73 6.35 -3.74
N THR A 285 11.32 6.61 -4.90
CA THR A 285 10.59 6.58 -6.17
C THR A 285 9.97 5.19 -6.36
N GLN A 286 8.68 5.17 -6.71
CA GLN A 286 7.92 3.96 -6.92
C GLN A 286 7.52 3.83 -8.39
N PHE A 287 7.69 2.66 -8.96
CA PHE A 287 7.18 2.27 -10.26
C PHE A 287 6.06 1.26 -10.09
N ARG A 288 4.96 1.46 -10.79
CA ARG A 288 3.86 0.50 -10.92
C ARG A 288 3.64 0.18 -12.37
N GLY A 289 3.59 -1.10 -12.69
CA GLY A 289 3.23 -1.61 -14.00
C GLY A 289 1.96 -2.46 -13.91
N MET A 290 1.25 -2.56 -15.03
CA MET A 290 0.01 -3.30 -15.10
C MET A 290 -0.31 -3.76 -16.52
N ILE A 291 -0.85 -4.97 -16.63
CA ILE A 291 -1.53 -5.48 -17.83
C ILE A 291 -2.86 -6.09 -17.37
N SER A 292 -3.92 -5.91 -18.17
CA SER A 292 -5.25 -6.43 -17.89
C SER A 292 -5.87 -7.05 -19.12
N ALA A 293 -6.71 -8.08 -18.92
CA ALA A 293 -7.63 -8.56 -19.92
C ALA A 293 -9.04 -8.65 -19.35
N THR A 294 -10.01 -8.15 -20.07
CA THR A 294 -11.43 -8.21 -19.70
C THR A 294 -12.17 -9.00 -20.76
N LEU A 295 -13.05 -9.90 -20.32
CA LEU A 295 -13.93 -10.68 -21.17
C LEU A 295 -15.37 -10.50 -20.69
N ASP A 296 -16.27 -10.16 -21.59
CA ASP A 296 -17.70 -10.18 -21.31
C ASP A 296 -18.21 -11.62 -21.28
N LEU A 297 -18.61 -12.06 -20.10
CA LEU A 297 -19.23 -13.38 -19.88
C LEU A 297 -20.68 -13.39 -20.36
N TRP A 298 -21.37 -12.30 -20.09
CA TRP A 298 -22.70 -12.01 -20.58
C TRP A 298 -22.68 -10.60 -21.19
N PRO A 299 -22.86 -10.46 -22.50
CA PRO A 299 -22.72 -9.17 -23.17
C PRO A 299 -23.44 -8.04 -22.43
N GLU A 300 -22.74 -6.94 -22.21
CA GLU A 300 -23.22 -5.71 -21.57
C GLU A 300 -23.69 -5.85 -20.10
N ARG A 301 -23.67 -7.06 -19.51
CA ARG A 301 -24.16 -7.32 -18.16
C ARG A 301 -23.08 -7.78 -17.19
N VAL A 302 -22.32 -8.77 -17.59
CA VAL A 302 -21.33 -9.39 -16.71
C VAL A 302 -19.99 -9.50 -17.40
N SER A 303 -18.97 -8.89 -16.83
CA SER A 303 -17.61 -8.97 -17.34
C SER A 303 -16.68 -9.52 -16.26
N LEU A 304 -15.74 -10.34 -16.66
CA LEU A 304 -14.65 -10.80 -15.82
C LEU A 304 -13.35 -10.15 -16.30
N ARG A 305 -12.69 -9.50 -15.39
CA ARG A 305 -11.35 -8.97 -15.62
C ARG A 305 -10.36 -9.74 -14.79
N GLY A 306 -9.40 -10.11 -15.45
CA GLY A 306 -8.27 -10.59 -14.83
C GLY A 306 -7.08 -9.61 -14.95
N ASN A 307 -6.03 -9.60 -14.02
CA ASN A 307 -5.03 -8.54 -13.93
C ASN A 307 -3.66 -8.96 -13.36
N GLN A 308 -2.47 -8.54 -13.87
CA GLN A 308 -1.12 -8.69 -13.31
C GLN A 308 -0.54 -7.33 -12.89
N ILE A 309 -0.06 -7.19 -11.65
CA ILE A 309 0.54 -5.96 -11.12
C ILE A 309 1.99 -6.18 -10.74
N TRP A 310 2.80 -5.19 -11.04
CA TRP A 310 4.18 -5.07 -10.58
C TRP A 310 4.33 -3.77 -9.82
N LEU A 311 4.95 -3.84 -8.67
CA LEU A 311 5.27 -2.72 -7.81
C LEU A 311 6.72 -2.82 -7.41
N PHE A 312 7.49 -1.78 -7.73
CA PHE A 312 8.88 -1.62 -7.34
C PHE A 312 9.02 -0.27 -6.67
N LYS A 313 9.67 -0.23 -5.54
CA LYS A 313 9.94 1.01 -4.82
C LYS A 313 11.41 1.01 -4.41
N ARG A 314 12.09 2.12 -4.62
CA ARG A 314 13.44 2.36 -4.10
C ARG A 314 13.38 2.66 -2.61
N GLN A 315 14.52 2.56 -1.95
CA GLN A 315 14.69 2.93 -0.55
C GLN A 315 14.24 4.36 -0.27
N ASP A 316 13.64 4.57 0.89
CA ASP A 316 13.34 5.88 1.42
C ASP A 316 14.64 6.55 1.91
N GLN A 317 14.65 7.87 1.99
CA GLN A 317 15.76 8.64 2.51
C GLN A 317 15.37 9.28 3.83
N PHE A 318 16.22 9.10 4.82
CA PHE A 318 16.10 9.66 6.15
C PHE A 318 17.31 10.57 6.38
N ILE A 319 17.10 11.78 6.88
CA ILE A 319 18.16 12.74 7.20
C ILE A 319 17.80 13.38 8.53
N SER A 320 18.54 13.01 9.56
CA SER A 320 18.39 13.47 10.94
C SER A 320 19.66 14.18 11.40
N SER A 321 19.76 14.46 12.68
CA SER A 321 21.03 14.90 13.32
C SER A 321 22.01 13.75 13.56
N ASN A 322 21.59 12.50 13.36
CA ASN A 322 22.40 11.30 13.60
C ASN A 322 22.59 10.49 12.29
N PRO A 323 23.75 10.56 11.63
CA PRO A 323 24.02 9.82 10.41
C PRO A 323 24.02 8.29 10.57
N GLU A 324 24.32 7.77 11.76
CA GLU A 324 24.27 6.32 12.02
C GLU A 324 22.84 5.81 12.05
N TRP A 325 21.93 6.56 12.66
CA TRP A 325 20.50 6.28 12.62
C TRP A 325 19.98 6.35 11.18
N ASP A 326 20.35 7.38 10.43
CA ASP A 326 19.97 7.52 9.01
C ASP A 326 20.38 6.30 8.20
N LYS A 327 21.64 5.85 8.40
CA LYS A 327 22.17 4.65 7.76
C LYS A 327 21.39 3.40 8.19
N ARG A 328 21.10 3.24 9.48
CA ARG A 328 20.31 2.11 10.00
C ARG A 328 18.92 2.07 9.36
N MET A 329 18.20 3.19 9.35
CA MET A 329 16.87 3.29 8.75
C MET A 329 16.85 3.00 7.25
N THR A 330 17.98 3.18 6.57
CA THR A 330 18.08 2.95 5.13
C THR A 330 18.51 1.52 4.81
N SER A 331 19.46 0.96 5.54
CA SER A 331 20.15 -0.28 5.17
C SER A 331 19.88 -1.49 6.08
N HIS A 332 19.32 -1.28 7.27
CA HIS A 332 19.02 -2.40 8.17
C HIS A 332 17.86 -3.25 7.62
N PRO A 333 17.97 -4.58 7.56
CA PRO A 333 16.94 -5.46 6.98
C PRO A 333 15.54 -5.26 7.58
N GLY A 334 15.43 -4.96 8.88
CA GLY A 334 14.16 -4.70 9.55
C GLY A 334 13.51 -3.37 9.21
N TYR A 335 14.26 -2.42 8.65
CA TYR A 335 13.80 -1.07 8.30
C TYR A 335 13.93 -0.76 6.81
N ASN A 336 14.52 -1.66 6.02
CA ASN A 336 14.66 -1.46 4.59
C ASN A 336 13.30 -1.25 3.93
N THR A 337 13.17 -0.11 3.26
CA THR A 337 11.94 0.33 2.60
C THR A 337 11.94 0.07 1.10
N GLU A 338 13.02 -0.50 0.55
CA GLU A 338 13.03 -1.00 -0.82
C GLU A 338 12.02 -2.13 -0.96
N MET A 339 11.13 -2.06 -1.96
CA MET A 339 10.01 -2.97 -2.02
C MET A 339 9.82 -3.55 -3.42
N ILE A 340 9.54 -4.84 -3.45
CA ILE A 340 9.10 -5.56 -4.65
C ILE A 340 7.79 -6.27 -4.32
N GLN A 341 6.78 -6.08 -5.16
CA GLN A 341 5.54 -6.83 -5.07
C GLN A 341 5.01 -7.17 -6.45
N ILE A 342 4.70 -8.44 -6.65
CA ILE A 342 3.99 -8.94 -7.82
C ILE A 342 2.71 -9.59 -7.31
N SER A 343 1.59 -9.21 -7.88
CA SER A 343 0.29 -9.73 -7.46
C SER A 343 -0.64 -9.97 -8.62
N GLN A 344 -1.63 -10.83 -8.39
CA GLN A 344 -2.70 -11.14 -9.32
C GLN A 344 -4.04 -10.75 -8.72
N SER A 345 -4.97 -10.23 -9.52
CA SER A 345 -6.33 -10.01 -9.04
C SER A 345 -7.39 -10.41 -10.07
N PHE A 346 -8.57 -10.69 -9.59
CA PHE A 346 -9.74 -11.04 -10.37
C PHE A 346 -10.87 -10.09 -10.00
N VAL A 347 -11.56 -9.56 -10.99
CA VAL A 347 -12.64 -8.61 -10.77
C VAL A 347 -13.86 -9.01 -11.60
N LEU A 348 -14.96 -9.24 -10.95
CA LEU A 348 -16.26 -9.42 -11.57
C LEU A 348 -16.97 -8.06 -11.62
N PHE A 349 -17.45 -7.68 -12.81
CA PHE A 349 -18.26 -6.49 -13.01
C PHE A 349 -19.69 -6.88 -13.33
N LEU A 350 -20.63 -6.22 -12.68
CA LEU A 350 -22.05 -6.25 -13.01
C LEU A 350 -22.41 -4.88 -13.58
N ASN A 351 -22.66 -4.83 -14.87
CA ASN A 351 -22.86 -3.60 -15.63
C ASN A 351 -24.36 -3.30 -15.77
N ASN A 352 -24.75 -2.07 -15.54
CA ASN A 352 -26.10 -1.55 -15.76
C ASN A 352 -26.04 -0.24 -16.56
N LEU A 353 -25.30 -0.26 -17.68
CA LEU A 353 -25.03 0.94 -18.48
C LEU A 353 -25.93 1.05 -19.73
N ASP A 354 -26.46 -0.06 -20.25
CA ASP A 354 -27.27 -0.06 -21.45
C ASP A 354 -28.56 0.76 -21.26
N PRO A 355 -28.77 1.85 -22.01
CA PRO A 355 -29.93 2.71 -21.86
C PRO A 355 -31.28 2.00 -22.05
N LEU A 356 -31.31 0.94 -22.86
CA LEU A 356 -32.54 0.19 -23.20
C LEU A 356 -32.85 -0.91 -22.18
N LYS A 357 -31.83 -1.40 -21.48
CA LYS A 357 -31.94 -2.57 -20.60
C LYS A 357 -31.56 -2.26 -19.14
N LYS A 358 -31.26 -1.01 -18.82
CA LYS A 358 -30.86 -0.62 -17.45
C LYS A 358 -32.00 -0.79 -16.45
N ILE A 359 -31.65 -1.15 -15.24
CA ILE A 359 -32.55 -1.23 -14.10
C ILE A 359 -32.48 0.10 -13.34
N GLY A 360 -33.60 0.79 -13.20
CA GLY A 360 -33.67 2.09 -12.52
C GLY A 360 -33.15 3.27 -13.36
N PRO A 361 -33.17 4.49 -12.80
CA PRO A 361 -32.88 5.72 -13.53
C PRO A 361 -31.40 5.98 -13.76
N ILE A 362 -30.52 5.45 -12.88
CA ILE A 362 -29.10 5.78 -12.83
C ILE A 362 -28.27 4.64 -13.43
N PRO A 363 -27.41 4.90 -14.43
CA PRO A 363 -26.42 3.93 -14.90
C PRO A 363 -25.39 3.66 -13.80
N PHE A 364 -25.10 2.38 -13.54
CA PHE A 364 -24.12 1.99 -12.53
C PHE A 364 -23.34 0.73 -12.91
N ILE A 365 -22.23 0.54 -12.23
CA ILE A 365 -21.42 -0.68 -12.27
C ILE A 365 -21.16 -1.10 -10.82
N VAL A 366 -21.38 -2.37 -10.52
CA VAL A 366 -20.89 -3.00 -9.29
C VAL A 366 -19.66 -3.83 -9.65
N GLU A 367 -18.60 -3.68 -8.86
CA GLU A 367 -17.42 -4.53 -8.99
C GLU A 367 -17.15 -5.29 -7.68
N ILE A 368 -16.76 -6.55 -7.81
CA ILE A 368 -16.31 -7.39 -6.70
C ILE A 368 -14.95 -7.95 -7.13
N GLY A 369 -13.93 -7.75 -6.30
CA GLY A 369 -12.61 -8.18 -6.67
C GLY A 369 -11.80 -8.76 -5.53
N THR A 370 -10.77 -9.49 -5.92
CA THR A 370 -9.75 -10.03 -5.02
C THR A 370 -8.37 -9.84 -5.61
N ASN A 371 -7.36 -9.68 -4.75
CA ASN A 371 -5.95 -9.59 -5.13
C ASN A 371 -5.14 -10.56 -4.29
N LEU A 372 -4.29 -11.32 -4.98
CA LEU A 372 -3.43 -12.36 -4.42
C LEU A 372 -1.96 -11.95 -4.62
N PRO A 373 -1.16 -11.81 -3.56
CA PRO A 373 0.27 -11.63 -3.69
C PRO A 373 0.91 -12.92 -4.23
N ILE A 374 1.81 -12.79 -5.20
CA ILE A 374 2.60 -13.89 -5.77
C ILE A 374 4.04 -13.82 -5.25
N LEU A 375 4.59 -12.62 -5.27
CA LEU A 375 5.93 -12.32 -4.80
C LEU A 375 5.89 -11.03 -4.00
N THR A 376 6.43 -11.07 -2.80
CA THR A 376 6.53 -9.91 -1.93
C THR A 376 7.91 -9.90 -1.28
N ARG A 377 8.56 -8.73 -1.23
CA ARG A 377 9.80 -8.47 -0.48
C ARG A 377 9.72 -7.07 0.13
N ASN A 378 10.12 -6.96 1.38
CA ASN A 378 10.05 -5.74 2.19
C ASN A 378 8.68 -5.05 2.14
N ASN A 379 7.62 -5.85 2.22
CA ASN A 379 6.24 -5.37 2.21
C ASN A 379 5.31 -6.40 2.83
N TYR A 380 4.09 -5.97 3.12
CA TYR A 380 3.02 -6.88 3.53
C TYR A 380 2.54 -7.72 2.34
N SER A 381 2.49 -9.04 2.53
CA SER A 381 1.95 -10.00 1.56
C SER A 381 0.44 -10.07 1.70
N ASP A 382 -0.24 -8.96 1.30
CA ASP A 382 -1.65 -8.77 1.56
C ASP A 382 -2.54 -9.55 0.60
N PHE A 383 -3.40 -10.38 1.14
CA PHE A 383 -4.63 -10.77 0.48
C PHE A 383 -5.64 -9.62 0.60
N ARG A 384 -6.15 -9.15 -0.55
CA ARG A 384 -7.10 -8.02 -0.58
C ARG A 384 -8.40 -8.43 -1.24
N THR A 385 -9.50 -7.93 -0.70
CA THR A 385 -10.82 -8.03 -1.31
C THR A 385 -11.48 -6.66 -1.35
N TRP A 386 -12.36 -6.44 -2.31
CA TRP A 386 -13.13 -5.21 -2.38
C TRP A 386 -14.48 -5.41 -3.05
N ILE A 387 -15.37 -4.50 -2.71
CA ILE A 387 -16.60 -4.23 -3.43
C ILE A 387 -16.63 -2.75 -3.80
N GLY A 388 -17.05 -2.44 -5.01
CA GLY A 388 -17.16 -1.08 -5.53
C GLY A 388 -18.50 -0.84 -6.19
N LEU A 389 -18.99 0.39 -6.06
CA LEU A 389 -20.13 0.91 -6.79
C LEU A 389 -19.69 2.17 -7.54
N THR A 390 -19.95 2.20 -8.84
CA THR A 390 -19.67 3.35 -9.71
C THR A 390 -20.97 3.78 -10.38
N CYS A 391 -21.34 5.04 -10.23
CA CYS A 391 -22.51 5.65 -10.84
C CYS A 391 -22.11 6.75 -11.82
N TYR A 392 -22.94 6.96 -12.84
CA TYR A 392 -22.72 7.96 -13.87
C TYR A 392 -23.88 8.94 -13.89
N PHE A 393 -23.56 10.24 -13.95
CA PHE A 393 -24.52 11.32 -13.97
C PHE A 393 -24.15 12.29 -15.09
N GLN A 394 -25.10 12.68 -15.92
CA GLN A 394 -24.91 13.73 -16.91
C GLN A 394 -25.55 15.01 -16.37
N MET A 395 -24.77 16.09 -16.33
CA MET A 395 -25.29 17.42 -16.05
C MET A 395 -25.56 18.10 -17.41
N TRP A 396 -26.70 18.76 -17.46
CA TRP A 396 -27.18 19.50 -18.64
C TRP A 396 -26.38 20.78 -18.86
#